data_7c969f3f6522c62aa77bb215b09d18bf
#
_entry.id   7c969f3f6522c62aa77bb215b09d18bf
#
_cell.length_a   1.000
_cell.length_b   1.000
_cell.length_c   1.000
_cell.angle_alpha   90.00
_cell.angle_beta   90.00
_cell.angle_gamma   90.00
#
_symmetry.space_group_name_H-M   'P 1'
#
loop_
_entity.id
_entity.type
_entity.pdbx_description
1 polymer ?
#
loop_
_entity_poly.entity_id
_entity_poly.type
_entity_poly.pdbx_seq_one_letter_code
_entity_poly.pdbx_strand_id
1 'polypeptide(L)'
;MPTDFNDIVKTIKNSLSGFDKSIPALQDKMYKEMLNEIKRLDTKGGKIAVTVKNLSTLTSIKNKLTRLILNKEYTAEIKNFASAFNEVYNLQFDYWKGIEKTFKPKPLLKAIKNQAITDTVKSLTTQGISANVSDAIVGILRQNITAGGSYSDLSEQLRQSLTNTPESKGILDRYVKTVANDSIQQFNRQYTQIVAVDLGYVWYRYMNTDIETTRCFCDKATDKNYFHVSEVPKMLEGMGCDIYKKTGLPYGMIEGTNPENFFIRAGGWNCRHSIHPVAERQVPKNIRDDVYATAEYKAWAKANGK
;
A
#
# COMPACT_ATOMS: atom_id res chain seq x y z
N MET A 1 11.19 20.98 20.23
CA MET A 1 10.27 21.59 19.26
C MET A 1 9.01 20.74 19.22
N PRO A 2 7.80 21.30 19.05
CA PRO A 2 6.62 20.45 18.87
C PRO A 2 6.79 19.64 17.59
N THR A 3 6.39 18.37 17.63
CA THR A 3 6.41 17.45 16.46
C THR A 3 5.57 18.05 15.35
N ASP A 4 6.15 18.19 14.15
CA ASP A 4 5.44 18.61 12.95
C ASP A 4 4.83 17.36 12.27
N PHE A 5 3.69 17.53 11.59
CA PHE A 5 3.12 16.47 10.77
C PHE A 5 4.08 15.98 9.67
N ASN A 6 4.95 16.86 9.18
CA ASN A 6 6.01 16.50 8.24
C ASN A 6 7.02 15.47 8.81
N ASP A 7 7.23 15.44 10.13
CA ASP A 7 8.09 14.43 10.75
C ASP A 7 7.49 13.03 10.61
N ILE A 8 6.16 12.92 10.76
CA ILE A 8 5.43 11.67 10.55
C ILE A 8 5.58 11.20 9.10
N VAL A 9 5.35 12.10 8.14
CA VAL A 9 5.48 11.81 6.69
C VAL A 9 6.90 11.36 6.35
N LYS A 10 7.91 12.04 6.88
CA LYS A 10 9.33 11.72 6.71
C LYS A 10 9.68 10.34 7.29
N THR A 11 9.19 10.03 8.49
CA THR A 11 9.40 8.72 9.13
C THR A 11 8.79 7.60 8.31
N ILE A 12 7.55 7.77 7.83
CA ILE A 12 6.91 6.81 6.94
C ILE A 12 7.74 6.58 5.67
N LYS A 13 8.18 7.66 5.01
CA LYS A 13 9.00 7.58 3.80
C LYS A 13 10.33 6.85 4.05
N ASN A 14 11.00 7.18 5.14
CA ASN A 14 12.29 6.59 5.49
C ASN A 14 12.16 5.09 5.83
N SER A 15 11.07 4.68 6.48
CA SER A 15 10.85 3.29 6.85
C SER A 15 10.78 2.33 5.66
N LEU A 16 10.46 2.83 4.47
CA LEU A 16 10.38 2.03 3.24
C LEU A 16 11.75 1.83 2.57
N SER A 17 12.76 2.65 2.92
CA SER A 17 14.05 2.69 2.22
C SER A 17 14.90 1.41 2.39
N GLY A 18 14.69 0.64 3.46
CA GLY A 18 15.37 -0.63 3.68
C GLY A 18 15.05 -1.64 2.58
N PHE A 19 13.80 -1.71 2.16
CA PHE A 19 13.36 -2.58 1.08
C PHE A 19 13.93 -2.18 -0.30
N ASP A 20 14.15 -0.89 -0.54
CA ASP A 20 14.75 -0.41 -1.80
C ASP A 20 16.16 -0.95 -2.03
N LYS A 21 16.88 -1.22 -0.96
CA LYS A 21 18.26 -1.76 -1.02
C LYS A 21 18.30 -3.28 -1.09
N SER A 22 17.47 -3.96 -0.30
CA SER A 22 17.55 -5.42 -0.12
C SER A 22 16.83 -6.20 -1.23
N ILE A 23 15.70 -5.70 -1.75
CA ILE A 23 14.88 -6.44 -2.71
C ILE A 23 15.56 -6.67 -4.06
N PRO A 24 16.23 -5.70 -4.72
CA PRO A 24 16.87 -5.95 -6.00
C PRO A 24 17.88 -7.10 -5.95
N ALA A 25 18.76 -7.13 -4.95
CA ALA A 25 19.74 -8.20 -4.78
C ALA A 25 19.05 -9.56 -4.53
N LEU A 26 17.94 -9.57 -3.80
CA LEU A 26 17.15 -10.78 -3.57
C LEU A 26 16.47 -11.28 -4.85
N GLN A 27 15.94 -10.38 -5.66
CA GLN A 27 15.33 -10.71 -6.97
C GLN A 27 16.36 -11.33 -7.93
N ASP A 28 17.59 -10.81 -7.96
CA ASP A 28 18.68 -11.41 -8.75
C ASP A 28 19.02 -12.83 -8.29
N LYS A 29 19.07 -13.06 -6.97
CA LYS A 29 19.24 -14.40 -6.41
C LYS A 29 18.09 -15.34 -6.79
N MET A 30 16.84 -14.84 -6.72
CA MET A 30 15.65 -15.60 -7.13
C MET A 30 15.73 -16.00 -8.60
N TYR A 31 16.08 -15.07 -9.49
CA TYR A 31 16.19 -15.34 -10.91
C TYR A 31 17.27 -16.39 -11.21
N LYS A 32 18.49 -16.25 -10.64
CA LYS A 32 19.56 -17.23 -10.77
C LYS A 32 19.14 -18.62 -10.29
N GLU A 33 18.43 -18.69 -9.17
CA GLU A 33 17.95 -19.96 -8.64
C GLU A 33 16.88 -20.59 -9.56
N MET A 34 15.96 -19.77 -10.09
CA MET A 34 14.95 -20.26 -11.05
C MET A 34 15.61 -20.76 -12.34
N LEU A 35 16.63 -20.09 -12.86
CA LEU A 35 17.40 -20.60 -14.00
C LEU A 35 18.04 -21.98 -13.69
N ASN A 36 18.52 -22.19 -12.48
CA ASN A 36 19.08 -23.49 -12.08
C ASN A 36 18.00 -24.58 -12.00
N GLU A 37 16.81 -24.25 -11.50
CA GLU A 37 15.70 -25.20 -11.43
C GLU A 37 15.14 -25.55 -12.81
N ILE A 38 14.96 -24.59 -13.73
CA ILE A 38 14.45 -24.88 -15.08
C ILE A 38 15.42 -25.67 -15.94
N LYS A 39 16.76 -25.58 -15.69
CA LYS A 39 17.76 -26.44 -16.34
C LYS A 39 17.62 -27.94 -16.01
N ARG A 40 16.92 -28.27 -14.91
CA ARG A 40 16.67 -29.64 -14.46
C ARG A 40 15.40 -30.23 -15.02
N LEU A 41 14.58 -29.42 -15.72
CA LEU A 41 13.38 -29.90 -16.37
C LEU A 41 13.74 -30.82 -17.56
N ASP A 42 13.03 -31.91 -17.68
CA ASP A 42 13.16 -32.79 -18.85
C ASP A 42 12.70 -32.03 -20.11
N THR A 43 13.46 -32.18 -21.18
CA THR A 43 13.19 -31.55 -22.48
C THR A 43 13.09 -32.59 -23.58
N LYS A 44 12.34 -32.29 -24.63
CA LYS A 44 12.24 -33.10 -25.85
C LYS A 44 12.19 -32.16 -27.06
N GLY A 45 13.16 -32.33 -28.00
CA GLY A 45 13.19 -31.49 -29.21
C GLY A 45 13.35 -29.98 -28.92
N GLY A 46 14.14 -29.60 -27.89
CA GLY A 46 14.34 -28.19 -27.50
C GLY A 46 13.18 -27.55 -26.74
N LYS A 47 12.11 -28.29 -26.48
CA LYS A 47 10.93 -27.85 -25.71
C LYS A 47 10.88 -28.55 -24.36
N ILE A 48 10.27 -27.90 -23.37
CA ILE A 48 10.03 -28.50 -22.04
C ILE A 48 9.01 -29.64 -22.21
N ALA A 49 9.36 -30.80 -21.69
CA ALA A 49 8.51 -31.98 -21.83
C ALA A 49 7.31 -31.89 -20.87
N VAL A 50 6.11 -32.20 -21.38
CA VAL A 50 4.88 -32.30 -20.60
C VAL A 50 4.87 -33.64 -19.85
N THR A 51 5.50 -33.68 -18.66
CA THR A 51 5.65 -34.91 -17.87
C THR A 51 5.19 -34.72 -16.43
N VAL A 52 4.75 -35.82 -15.81
CA VAL A 52 4.41 -35.84 -14.37
C VAL A 52 5.62 -35.45 -13.54
N LYS A 53 6.82 -35.86 -13.94
CA LYS A 53 8.07 -35.51 -13.27
C LYS A 53 8.30 -34.01 -13.26
N ASN A 54 8.17 -33.31 -14.39
CA ASN A 54 8.31 -31.85 -14.43
C ASN A 54 7.22 -31.13 -13.58
N LEU A 55 5.99 -31.61 -13.60
CA LEU A 55 4.92 -31.04 -12.79
C LEU A 55 5.13 -31.30 -11.28
N SER A 56 5.65 -32.46 -10.90
CA SER A 56 5.90 -32.79 -9.47
C SER A 56 6.98 -31.92 -8.83
N THR A 57 7.89 -31.35 -9.64
CA THR A 57 8.95 -30.46 -9.12
C THR A 57 8.41 -29.09 -8.64
N LEU A 58 7.23 -28.67 -9.10
CA LEU A 58 6.68 -27.32 -8.83
C LEU A 58 6.53 -27.02 -7.33
N THR A 59 6.08 -27.99 -6.53
CA THR A 59 5.94 -27.83 -5.08
C THR A 59 7.30 -27.61 -4.40
N SER A 60 8.31 -28.35 -4.81
CA SER A 60 9.68 -28.20 -4.31
C SER A 60 10.26 -26.84 -4.66
N ILE A 61 10.06 -26.40 -5.90
CA ILE A 61 10.46 -25.07 -6.39
C ILE A 61 9.78 -23.97 -5.58
N LYS A 62 8.46 -24.06 -5.36
CA LYS A 62 7.71 -23.11 -4.52
C LYS A 62 8.33 -22.98 -3.12
N ASN A 63 8.55 -24.11 -2.45
CA ASN A 63 9.09 -24.14 -1.10
C ASN A 63 10.52 -23.56 -1.04
N LYS A 64 11.34 -23.86 -2.04
CA LYS A 64 12.70 -23.34 -2.16
C LYS A 64 12.69 -21.83 -2.38
N LEU A 65 11.84 -21.35 -3.27
CA LEU A 65 11.69 -19.93 -3.56
C LEU A 65 11.21 -19.16 -2.31
N THR A 66 10.18 -19.66 -1.62
CA THR A 66 9.69 -19.05 -0.39
C THR A 66 10.78 -18.97 0.68
N ARG A 67 11.57 -20.02 0.87
CA ARG A 67 12.70 -20.02 1.83
C ARG A 67 13.82 -19.07 1.41
N LEU A 68 14.11 -18.95 0.10
CA LEU A 68 15.09 -18.01 -0.41
C LEU A 68 14.70 -16.56 -0.13
N ILE A 69 13.41 -16.23 -0.33
CA ILE A 69 12.89 -14.88 -0.04
C ILE A 69 12.97 -14.60 1.46
N LEU A 70 12.54 -15.53 2.30
CA LEU A 70 12.49 -15.38 3.75
C LEU A 70 13.85 -15.61 4.42
N ASN A 71 14.93 -15.16 3.78
CA ASN A 71 16.27 -15.23 4.36
C ASN A 71 16.42 -14.28 5.57
N LYS A 72 17.56 -14.38 6.25
CA LYS A 72 17.84 -13.62 7.47
C LYS A 72 17.82 -12.09 7.24
N GLU A 73 18.35 -11.65 6.10
CA GLU A 73 18.43 -10.22 5.75
C GLU A 73 17.02 -9.64 5.53
N TYR A 74 16.22 -10.30 4.68
CA TYR A 74 14.85 -9.86 4.41
C TYR A 74 13.97 -9.86 5.68
N THR A 75 14.09 -10.91 6.52
CA THR A 75 13.34 -10.96 7.78
C THR A 75 13.80 -9.91 8.80
N ALA A 76 15.05 -9.50 8.78
CA ALA A 76 15.54 -8.37 9.57
C ALA A 76 14.91 -7.04 9.09
N GLU A 77 14.83 -6.82 7.77
CA GLU A 77 14.16 -5.63 7.21
C GLU A 77 12.66 -5.56 7.59
N ILE A 78 11.96 -6.70 7.61
CA ILE A 78 10.56 -6.73 8.09
C ILE A 78 10.47 -6.29 9.54
N LYS A 79 11.39 -6.74 10.41
CA LYS A 79 11.42 -6.32 11.82
C LYS A 79 11.71 -4.83 11.97
N ASN A 80 12.68 -4.31 11.21
CA ASN A 80 13.01 -2.90 11.18
C ASN A 80 11.79 -2.07 10.72
N PHE A 81 11.13 -2.51 9.65
CA PHE A 81 9.91 -1.86 9.16
C PHE A 81 8.77 -1.91 10.20
N ALA A 82 8.57 -3.04 10.87
CA ALA A 82 7.56 -3.16 11.92
C ALA A 82 7.82 -2.20 13.11
N SER A 83 9.08 -1.85 13.39
CA SER A 83 9.39 -0.87 14.45
C SER A 83 8.93 0.54 14.09
N ALA A 84 8.87 0.90 12.80
CA ALA A 84 8.42 2.21 12.35
C ALA A 84 6.97 2.53 12.74
N PHE A 85 6.13 1.52 12.93
CA PHE A 85 4.76 1.74 13.46
C PHE A 85 4.78 2.31 14.88
N ASN A 86 5.77 1.93 15.70
CA ASN A 86 5.93 2.51 17.05
C ASN A 86 6.42 3.96 16.97
N GLU A 87 7.33 4.27 16.04
CA GLU A 87 7.80 5.63 15.82
C GLU A 87 6.66 6.53 15.34
N VAL A 88 5.90 6.09 14.32
CA VAL A 88 4.72 6.82 13.83
C VAL A 88 3.67 7.00 14.93
N TYR A 89 3.43 5.98 15.77
CA TYR A 89 2.51 6.08 16.90
C TYR A 89 2.95 7.16 17.90
N ASN A 90 4.23 7.20 18.24
CA ASN A 90 4.79 8.18 19.19
C ASN A 90 4.75 9.60 18.59
N LEU A 91 5.15 9.78 17.34
CA LEU A 91 5.07 11.06 16.65
C LEU A 91 3.62 11.57 16.53
N GLN A 92 2.66 10.68 16.24
CA GLN A 92 1.25 11.01 16.26
C GLN A 92 0.80 11.48 17.67
N PHE A 93 1.19 10.77 18.70
CA PHE A 93 0.89 11.17 20.07
C PHE A 93 1.43 12.56 20.40
N ASP A 94 2.71 12.81 20.11
CA ASP A 94 3.36 14.09 20.38
C ASP A 94 2.75 15.23 19.55
N TYR A 95 2.42 14.98 18.29
CA TYR A 95 1.73 15.93 17.42
C TYR A 95 0.38 16.35 18.00
N TRP A 96 -0.47 15.39 18.35
CA TRP A 96 -1.80 15.67 18.88
C TRP A 96 -1.76 16.31 20.26
N LYS A 97 -0.81 15.92 21.11
CA LYS A 97 -0.59 16.56 22.40
C LYS A 97 -0.08 18.01 22.27
N GLY A 98 0.63 18.31 21.19
CA GLY A 98 1.02 19.68 20.85
C GLY A 98 -0.18 20.56 20.47
N ILE A 99 -1.19 19.99 19.80
CA ILE A 99 -2.43 20.68 19.40
C ILE A 99 -3.39 20.80 20.58
N GLU A 100 -3.62 19.69 21.29
CA GLU A 100 -4.55 19.57 22.43
C GLU A 100 -3.80 19.08 23.66
N LYS A 101 -3.47 19.99 24.57
CA LYS A 101 -2.64 19.70 25.76
C LYS A 101 -3.24 18.64 26.68
N THR A 102 -4.55 18.49 26.68
CA THR A 102 -5.29 17.49 27.47
C THR A 102 -5.40 16.13 26.78
N PHE A 103 -4.91 16.01 25.54
CA PHE A 103 -4.99 14.80 24.76
C PHE A 103 -4.36 13.60 25.47
N LYS A 104 -5.14 12.53 25.57
CA LYS A 104 -4.72 11.22 26.09
C LYS A 104 -5.07 10.15 25.06
N PRO A 105 -4.10 9.31 24.64
CA PRO A 105 -4.38 8.28 23.65
C PRO A 105 -5.33 7.23 24.23
N LYS A 106 -6.38 6.91 23.49
CA LYS A 106 -7.30 5.82 23.83
C LYS A 106 -6.61 4.46 23.68
N PRO A 107 -6.98 3.44 24.48
CA PRO A 107 -6.48 2.08 24.32
C PRO A 107 -6.65 1.53 22.89
N LEU A 108 -7.71 1.95 22.19
CA LEU A 108 -7.98 1.61 20.80
C LEU A 108 -6.82 1.97 19.86
N LEU A 109 -6.16 3.12 20.05
CA LEU A 109 -5.02 3.53 19.21
C LEU A 109 -3.83 2.57 19.32
N LYS A 110 -3.60 2.03 20.52
CA LYS A 110 -2.57 1.00 20.72
C LYS A 110 -2.99 -0.34 20.11
N ALA A 111 -4.27 -0.69 20.21
CA ALA A 111 -4.79 -1.93 19.64
C ALA A 111 -4.67 -1.94 18.11
N ILE A 112 -5.08 -0.86 17.42
CA ILE A 112 -4.94 -0.76 15.95
C ILE A 112 -3.48 -0.78 15.50
N LYS A 113 -2.56 -0.16 16.25
CA LYS A 113 -1.13 -0.25 15.96
C LYS A 113 -0.65 -1.71 16.00
N ASN A 114 -0.96 -2.43 17.07
CA ASN A 114 -0.53 -3.81 17.23
C ASN A 114 -1.14 -4.72 16.14
N GLN A 115 -2.41 -4.50 15.80
CA GLN A 115 -3.06 -5.22 14.71
C GLN A 115 -2.39 -4.92 13.37
N ALA A 116 -2.13 -3.65 13.06
CA ALA A 116 -1.44 -3.25 11.83
C ALA A 116 -0.06 -3.89 11.70
N ILE A 117 0.72 -3.94 12.78
CA ILE A 117 2.02 -4.64 12.81
C ILE A 117 1.82 -6.14 12.51
N THR A 118 0.89 -6.80 13.19
CA THR A 118 0.63 -8.22 13.02
C THR A 118 0.24 -8.57 11.59
N ASP A 119 -0.70 -7.82 11.01
CA ASP A 119 -1.19 -8.05 9.65
C ASP A 119 -0.10 -7.77 8.60
N THR A 120 0.69 -6.72 8.83
CA THR A 120 1.82 -6.38 7.95
C THR A 120 2.88 -7.48 7.96
N VAL A 121 3.31 -7.92 9.13
CA VAL A 121 4.30 -9.01 9.26
C VAL A 121 3.78 -10.30 8.62
N LYS A 122 2.51 -10.65 8.84
CA LYS A 122 1.86 -11.81 8.22
C LYS A 122 1.87 -11.72 6.68
N SER A 123 1.57 -10.55 6.14
CA SER A 123 1.56 -10.30 4.69
C SER A 123 2.96 -10.34 4.09
N LEU A 124 3.97 -9.82 4.78
CA LEU A 124 5.35 -9.79 4.31
C LEU A 124 6.13 -11.09 4.59
N THR A 125 5.54 -12.07 5.28
CA THR A 125 6.18 -13.35 5.61
C THR A 125 5.56 -14.54 4.86
N THR A 126 5.69 -15.73 5.40
CA THR A 126 5.39 -16.99 4.73
C THR A 126 4.07 -17.01 3.98
N GLN A 127 2.99 -16.59 4.61
CA GLN A 127 1.65 -16.68 4.01
C GLN A 127 1.50 -15.72 2.81
N GLY A 128 1.83 -14.45 3.00
CA GLY A 128 1.69 -13.45 1.94
C GLY A 128 2.69 -13.66 0.81
N ILE A 129 3.96 -13.95 1.12
CA ILE A 129 4.99 -14.25 0.12
C ILE A 129 4.65 -15.51 -0.68
N SER A 130 4.20 -16.57 -0.01
CA SER A 130 3.81 -17.79 -0.71
C SER A 130 2.66 -17.53 -1.70
N ALA A 131 1.59 -16.90 -1.24
CA ALA A 131 0.38 -16.69 -2.06
C ALA A 131 0.56 -15.67 -3.19
N ASN A 132 1.33 -14.60 -2.97
CA ASN A 132 1.39 -13.47 -3.90
C ASN A 132 2.66 -13.42 -4.75
N VAL A 133 3.72 -14.10 -4.31
CA VAL A 133 4.99 -14.11 -5.04
C VAL A 133 5.33 -15.52 -5.53
N SER A 134 5.46 -16.49 -4.62
CA SER A 134 5.91 -17.84 -5.01
C SER A 134 4.89 -18.56 -5.90
N ASP A 135 3.59 -18.46 -5.61
CA ASP A 135 2.54 -19.09 -6.42
C ASP A 135 2.43 -18.47 -7.82
N ALA A 136 2.62 -17.16 -7.95
CA ALA A 136 2.61 -16.52 -9.26
C ALA A 136 3.77 -17.00 -10.15
N ILE A 137 4.97 -17.15 -9.57
CA ILE A 137 6.15 -17.65 -10.29
C ILE A 137 5.96 -19.12 -10.68
N VAL A 138 5.45 -19.94 -9.77
CA VAL A 138 5.11 -21.35 -10.06
C VAL A 138 4.01 -21.45 -11.12
N GLY A 139 3.08 -20.50 -11.17
CA GLY A 139 2.09 -20.39 -12.23
C GLY A 139 2.71 -20.24 -13.62
N ILE A 140 3.74 -19.40 -13.77
CA ILE A 140 4.50 -19.24 -15.02
C ILE A 140 5.16 -20.57 -15.42
N LEU A 141 5.82 -21.24 -14.47
CA LEU A 141 6.44 -22.54 -14.71
C LEU A 141 5.40 -23.59 -15.16
N ARG A 142 4.27 -23.66 -14.45
CA ARG A 142 3.18 -24.60 -14.78
C ARG A 142 2.65 -24.39 -16.19
N GLN A 143 2.37 -23.14 -16.56
CA GLN A 143 1.87 -22.80 -17.90
C GLN A 143 2.86 -23.23 -18.98
N ASN A 144 4.16 -22.95 -18.78
CA ASN A 144 5.18 -23.34 -19.76
C ASN A 144 5.39 -24.86 -19.83
N ILE A 145 5.34 -25.59 -18.71
CA ILE A 145 5.43 -27.06 -18.71
C ILE A 145 4.22 -27.65 -19.43
N THR A 146 3.00 -27.20 -19.14
CA THR A 146 1.78 -27.75 -19.74
C THR A 146 1.63 -27.41 -21.23
N ALA A 147 2.15 -26.26 -21.66
CA ALA A 147 2.14 -25.85 -23.06
C ALA A 147 3.31 -26.43 -23.89
N GLY A 148 4.28 -27.08 -23.25
CA GLY A 148 5.52 -27.51 -23.94
C GLY A 148 6.31 -26.33 -24.49
N GLY A 149 6.42 -25.25 -23.70
CA GLY A 149 7.12 -24.02 -24.07
C GLY A 149 8.61 -24.23 -24.31
N SER A 150 9.25 -23.27 -25.00
CA SER A 150 10.71 -23.31 -25.15
C SER A 150 11.42 -22.89 -23.85
N TYR A 151 12.64 -23.38 -23.67
CA TYR A 151 13.47 -22.97 -22.53
C TYR A 151 13.78 -21.45 -22.55
N SER A 152 14.03 -20.89 -23.74
CA SER A 152 14.32 -19.46 -23.91
C SER A 152 13.15 -18.59 -23.50
N ASP A 153 11.92 -18.94 -23.94
CA ASP A 153 10.72 -18.17 -23.63
C ASP A 153 10.42 -18.20 -22.12
N LEU A 154 10.57 -19.39 -21.50
CA LEU A 154 10.42 -19.50 -20.06
C LEU A 154 11.46 -18.66 -19.29
N SER A 155 12.73 -18.70 -19.71
CA SER A 155 13.80 -17.90 -19.10
C SER A 155 13.50 -16.41 -19.18
N GLU A 156 13.01 -15.93 -20.33
CA GLU A 156 12.65 -14.53 -20.53
C GLU A 156 11.44 -14.11 -19.70
N GLN A 157 10.38 -14.93 -19.65
CA GLN A 157 9.21 -14.69 -18.81
C GLN A 157 9.60 -14.61 -17.31
N LEU A 158 10.48 -15.49 -16.85
CA LEU A 158 11.00 -15.45 -15.48
C LEU A 158 11.83 -14.20 -15.23
N ARG A 159 12.67 -13.78 -16.19
CA ARG A 159 13.45 -12.55 -16.10
C ARG A 159 12.51 -11.33 -15.92
N GLN A 160 11.53 -11.18 -16.79
CA GLN A 160 10.57 -10.08 -16.74
C GLN A 160 9.74 -10.07 -15.45
N SER A 161 9.41 -11.24 -14.90
CA SER A 161 8.59 -11.36 -13.69
C SER A 161 9.40 -11.18 -12.41
N LEU A 162 10.67 -11.61 -12.38
CA LEU A 162 11.48 -11.64 -11.17
C LEU A 162 12.37 -10.42 -11.01
N THR A 163 12.85 -9.82 -12.10
CA THR A 163 13.81 -8.72 -12.03
C THR A 163 13.15 -7.37 -12.32
N ASN A 164 13.78 -6.30 -11.87
CA ASN A 164 13.38 -4.95 -12.27
C ASN A 164 13.92 -4.66 -13.68
N THR A 165 13.06 -4.16 -14.55
CA THR A 165 13.42 -3.64 -15.88
C THR A 165 13.12 -2.15 -15.95
N PRO A 166 13.58 -1.43 -16.99
CA PRO A 166 13.17 -0.02 -17.17
C PRO A 166 11.65 0.15 -17.21
N GLU A 167 10.92 -0.82 -17.80
CA GLU A 167 9.48 -0.75 -18.04
C GLU A 167 8.66 -1.27 -16.86
N SER A 168 9.23 -2.14 -16.02
CA SER A 168 8.48 -2.79 -14.93
C SER A 168 9.33 -3.21 -13.75
N LYS A 169 8.71 -3.23 -12.57
CA LYS A 169 9.31 -3.80 -11.36
C LYS A 169 8.98 -5.28 -11.24
N GLY A 170 9.91 -6.06 -10.71
CA GLY A 170 9.70 -7.48 -10.42
C GLY A 170 8.58 -7.70 -9.39
N ILE A 171 8.03 -8.91 -9.39
CA ILE A 171 6.85 -9.25 -8.57
C ILE A 171 7.09 -9.05 -7.07
N LEU A 172 8.28 -9.41 -6.57
CA LEU A 172 8.62 -9.23 -5.15
C LEU A 172 8.69 -7.75 -4.79
N ASP A 173 9.33 -6.92 -5.63
CA ASP A 173 9.45 -5.48 -5.39
C ASP A 173 8.08 -4.81 -5.35
N ARG A 174 7.22 -5.10 -6.33
CA ARG A 174 5.85 -4.57 -6.35
C ARG A 174 5.05 -4.98 -5.13
N TYR A 175 5.06 -6.27 -4.79
CA TYR A 175 4.30 -6.80 -3.67
C TYR A 175 4.74 -6.20 -2.35
N VAL A 176 6.03 -6.27 -2.03
CA VAL A 176 6.56 -5.81 -0.74
C VAL A 176 6.37 -4.31 -0.57
N LYS A 177 6.66 -3.51 -1.60
CA LYS A 177 6.50 -2.05 -1.53
C LYS A 177 5.05 -1.63 -1.39
N THR A 178 4.14 -2.32 -2.09
CA THR A 178 2.70 -2.04 -1.96
C THR A 178 2.22 -2.37 -0.55
N VAL A 179 2.50 -3.57 -0.04
CA VAL A 179 2.07 -3.98 1.31
C VAL A 179 2.66 -3.06 2.38
N ALA A 180 3.97 -2.79 2.32
CA ALA A 180 4.62 -1.95 3.31
C ALA A 180 4.07 -0.52 3.30
N ASN A 181 3.99 0.12 2.11
CA ASN A 181 3.44 1.46 2.00
C ASN A 181 1.99 1.53 2.49
N ASP A 182 1.13 0.63 2.00
CA ASP A 182 -0.29 0.69 2.32
C ASP A 182 -0.56 0.43 3.80
N SER A 183 0.15 -0.51 4.41
CA SER A 183 -0.02 -0.84 5.82
C SER A 183 0.30 0.35 6.74
N ILE A 184 1.45 1.00 6.55
CA ILE A 184 1.86 2.10 7.42
C ILE A 184 1.06 3.38 7.14
N GLN A 185 0.69 3.64 5.88
CA GLN A 185 -0.17 4.77 5.53
C GLN A 185 -1.59 4.59 6.07
N GLN A 186 -2.17 3.40 5.94
CA GLN A 186 -3.49 3.12 6.50
C GLN A 186 -3.49 3.22 8.02
N PHE A 187 -2.48 2.70 8.69
CA PHE A 187 -2.33 2.87 10.14
C PHE A 187 -2.25 4.36 10.53
N ASN A 188 -1.40 5.13 9.87
CA ASN A 188 -1.25 6.55 10.11
C ASN A 188 -2.58 7.31 9.95
N ARG A 189 -3.28 7.06 8.85
CA ARG A 189 -4.59 7.69 8.58
C ARG A 189 -5.67 7.24 9.56
N GLN A 190 -5.68 5.96 9.94
CA GLN A 190 -6.64 5.43 10.91
C GLN A 190 -6.43 6.05 12.29
N TYR A 191 -5.19 6.19 12.74
CA TYR A 191 -4.87 6.90 13.97
C TYR A 191 -5.40 8.33 13.93
N THR A 192 -5.04 9.05 12.88
CA THR A 192 -5.44 10.43 12.64
C THR A 192 -6.96 10.59 12.60
N GLN A 193 -7.68 9.71 11.92
CA GLN A 193 -9.14 9.75 11.82
C GLN A 193 -9.83 9.54 13.18
N ILE A 194 -9.38 8.58 13.97
CA ILE A 194 -9.94 8.34 15.31
C ILE A 194 -9.78 9.57 16.19
N VAL A 195 -8.60 10.18 16.20
CA VAL A 195 -8.36 11.39 17.01
C VAL A 195 -9.14 12.58 16.48
N ALA A 196 -9.23 12.73 15.15
CA ALA A 196 -10.01 13.81 14.54
C ALA A 196 -11.49 13.75 14.93
N VAL A 197 -12.10 12.56 14.85
CA VAL A 197 -13.49 12.35 15.26
C VAL A 197 -13.69 12.70 16.75
N ASP A 198 -12.76 12.24 17.61
CA ASP A 198 -12.81 12.50 19.06
C ASP A 198 -12.70 13.99 19.41
N LEU A 199 -11.94 14.74 18.62
CA LEU A 199 -11.75 16.18 18.82
C LEU A 199 -12.74 17.03 18.01
N GLY A 200 -13.66 16.41 17.27
CA GLY A 200 -14.71 17.08 16.51
C GLY A 200 -14.21 17.80 15.25
N TYR A 201 -13.09 17.39 14.69
CA TYR A 201 -12.60 17.91 13.42
C TYR A 201 -13.48 17.42 12.27
N VAL A 202 -13.87 18.36 11.42
CA VAL A 202 -14.72 18.09 10.24
C VAL A 202 -14.10 18.56 8.93
N TRP A 203 -12.93 19.20 8.99
CA TRP A 203 -12.17 19.64 7.85
C TRP A 203 -10.89 18.84 7.73
N TYR A 204 -10.51 18.49 6.50
CA TYR A 204 -9.33 17.73 6.16
C TYR A 204 -8.56 18.41 5.05
N ARG A 205 -7.25 18.25 5.09
CA ARG A 205 -6.34 18.69 4.04
C ARG A 205 -5.73 17.49 3.35
N TYR A 206 -5.81 17.48 2.01
CA TYR A 206 -5.14 16.50 1.17
C TYR A 206 -3.79 17.08 0.76
N MET A 207 -2.69 16.44 1.16
CA MET A 207 -1.35 16.93 0.88
C MET A 207 -0.57 15.93 0.07
N ASN A 208 0.32 16.45 -0.73
CA ASN A 208 1.00 15.73 -1.77
C ASN A 208 2.52 15.72 -1.67
N THR A 209 3.07 14.62 -2.22
CA THR A 209 4.27 14.61 -3.04
C THR A 209 3.85 14.13 -4.43
N ASP A 210 3.67 15.03 -5.40
CA ASP A 210 3.38 14.66 -6.79
C ASP A 210 4.50 13.80 -7.33
N ILE A 211 4.11 12.72 -7.97
CA ILE A 211 4.99 11.88 -8.75
C ILE A 211 4.37 11.73 -10.14
N GLU A 212 5.19 11.47 -11.13
CA GLU A 212 4.78 11.31 -12.53
C GLU A 212 3.59 10.35 -12.74
N THR A 213 3.39 9.41 -11.80
CA THR A 213 2.31 8.42 -11.82
C THR A 213 1.16 8.74 -10.87
N THR A 214 0.98 10.02 -10.49
CA THR A 214 -0.14 10.44 -9.64
C THR A 214 -1.47 10.15 -10.32
N ARG A 215 -2.42 9.55 -9.59
CA ARG A 215 -3.74 9.24 -10.14
C ARG A 215 -4.59 10.48 -10.24
N CYS A 216 -5.46 10.53 -11.27
CA CYS A 216 -6.42 11.61 -11.48
C CYS A 216 -7.15 12.06 -10.21
N PHE A 217 -7.65 11.11 -9.40
CA PHE A 217 -8.29 11.43 -8.13
C PHE A 217 -7.35 12.17 -7.16
N CYS A 218 -6.12 11.66 -7.02
CA CYS A 218 -5.15 12.26 -6.11
C CYS A 218 -4.74 13.66 -6.56
N ASP A 219 -4.55 13.84 -7.86
CA ASP A 219 -4.24 15.11 -8.49
C ASP A 219 -5.34 16.15 -8.20
N LYS A 220 -6.59 15.82 -8.54
CA LYS A 220 -7.75 16.69 -8.23
C LYS A 220 -7.95 16.95 -6.73
N ALA A 221 -7.68 15.94 -5.90
CA ALA A 221 -7.79 16.09 -4.45
C ALA A 221 -6.71 17.01 -3.90
N THR A 222 -5.49 16.97 -4.46
CA THR A 222 -4.39 17.87 -4.10
C THR A 222 -4.68 19.29 -4.55
N ASP A 223 -5.16 19.48 -5.77
CA ASP A 223 -5.54 20.80 -6.30
C ASP A 223 -6.62 21.45 -5.44
N LYS A 224 -7.65 20.69 -5.06
CA LYS A 224 -8.69 21.18 -4.16
C LYS A 224 -8.15 21.45 -2.76
N ASN A 225 -7.23 20.66 -2.26
CA ASN A 225 -6.48 20.81 -1.00
C ASN A 225 -7.33 20.61 0.27
N TYR A 226 -8.45 21.32 0.46
CA TYR A 226 -9.27 21.26 1.66
C TYR A 226 -10.64 20.63 1.39
N PHE A 227 -11.08 19.75 2.31
CA PHE A 227 -12.34 19.02 2.23
C PHE A 227 -13.07 19.07 3.54
N HIS A 228 -14.39 19.28 3.48
CA HIS A 228 -15.29 19.09 4.60
C HIS A 228 -15.88 17.68 4.56
N VAL A 229 -16.21 17.08 5.71
CA VAL A 229 -16.81 15.73 5.78
C VAL A 229 -18.11 15.58 4.97
N SER A 230 -18.87 16.68 4.79
CA SER A 230 -20.08 16.67 3.95
C SER A 230 -19.83 16.41 2.47
N GLU A 231 -18.61 16.58 1.99
CA GLU A 231 -18.26 16.40 0.59
C GLU A 231 -17.85 14.95 0.26
N VAL A 232 -17.66 14.11 1.29
CA VAL A 232 -17.23 12.71 1.13
C VAL A 232 -18.12 11.90 0.19
N PRO A 233 -19.45 11.98 0.23
CA PRO A 233 -20.30 11.26 -0.71
C PRO A 233 -19.97 11.58 -2.17
N LYS A 234 -19.77 12.86 -2.49
CA LYS A 234 -19.40 13.32 -3.84
C LYS A 234 -17.96 12.91 -4.23
N MET A 235 -17.06 12.91 -3.27
CA MET A 235 -15.68 12.45 -3.50
C MET A 235 -15.62 10.96 -3.81
N LEU A 236 -16.48 10.14 -3.23
CA LEU A 236 -16.59 8.71 -3.52
C LEU A 236 -16.98 8.41 -4.98
N GLU A 237 -17.63 9.36 -5.66
CA GLU A 237 -17.92 9.30 -7.09
C GLU A 237 -16.66 9.51 -7.96
N GLY A 238 -15.48 9.76 -7.34
CA GLY A 238 -14.18 9.85 -8.01
C GLY A 238 -13.80 11.24 -8.50
N MET A 239 -14.52 12.31 -8.10
CA MET A 239 -14.22 13.70 -8.48
C MET A 239 -14.15 13.91 -10.01
N GLY A 240 -14.98 13.18 -10.78
CA GLY A 240 -14.99 13.23 -12.25
C GLY A 240 -13.80 12.55 -12.93
N CYS A 241 -13.17 11.61 -12.26
CA CYS A 241 -12.18 10.72 -12.85
C CYS A 241 -12.83 9.46 -13.41
N ASP A 242 -12.16 8.87 -14.41
CA ASP A 242 -12.64 7.65 -15.04
C ASP A 242 -12.79 6.49 -14.06
N ILE A 243 -13.66 5.55 -14.43
CA ILE A 243 -13.83 4.28 -13.74
C ILE A 243 -12.73 3.31 -14.18
N TYR A 244 -12.07 2.68 -13.22
CA TYR A 244 -11.08 1.65 -13.49
C TYR A 244 -11.77 0.36 -13.93
N LYS A 245 -11.59 0.01 -15.21
CA LYS A 245 -12.33 -1.09 -15.88
C LYS A 245 -12.27 -2.45 -15.16
N LYS A 246 -11.16 -2.75 -14.46
CA LYS A 246 -11.00 -4.03 -13.74
C LYS A 246 -11.85 -4.15 -12.48
N THR A 247 -12.12 -3.04 -11.81
CA THR A 247 -12.83 -3.04 -10.51
C THR A 247 -14.22 -2.42 -10.59
N GLY A 248 -14.53 -1.67 -11.64
CA GLY A 248 -15.76 -0.89 -11.74
C GLY A 248 -15.81 0.31 -10.77
N LEU A 249 -14.69 0.63 -10.12
CA LEU A 249 -14.57 1.71 -9.13
C LEU A 249 -13.87 2.93 -9.76
N PRO A 250 -14.18 4.15 -9.31
CA PRO A 250 -13.43 5.34 -9.71
C PRO A 250 -11.93 5.20 -9.38
N TYR A 251 -11.07 5.76 -10.22
CA TYR A 251 -9.64 5.82 -9.93
C TYR A 251 -9.40 6.50 -8.58
N GLY A 252 -8.64 5.84 -7.71
CA GLY A 252 -8.36 6.30 -6.35
C GLY A 252 -9.25 5.69 -5.28
N MET A 253 -10.23 4.87 -5.66
CA MET A 253 -11.06 4.08 -4.73
C MET A 253 -10.63 2.61 -4.76
N ILE A 254 -10.82 1.95 -3.62
CA ILE A 254 -10.63 0.49 -3.48
C ILE A 254 -11.94 -0.12 -2.96
N GLU A 255 -12.11 -1.42 -3.22
CA GLU A 255 -13.29 -2.16 -2.79
C GLU A 255 -13.55 -1.98 -1.28
N GLY A 256 -14.80 -1.73 -0.91
CA GLY A 256 -15.22 -1.46 0.47
C GLY A 256 -14.90 -0.04 0.97
N THR A 257 -14.46 0.91 0.11
CA THR A 257 -14.40 2.33 0.48
C THR A 257 -15.82 2.88 0.62
N ASN A 258 -16.10 3.50 1.76
CA ASN A 258 -17.39 4.08 2.12
C ASN A 258 -17.19 5.41 2.89
N PRO A 259 -18.23 6.17 3.22
CA PRO A 259 -18.08 7.47 3.91
C PRO A 259 -17.30 7.37 5.22
N GLU A 260 -17.48 6.31 5.99
CA GLU A 260 -16.88 6.13 7.32
C GLU A 260 -15.36 5.89 7.26
N ASN A 261 -14.90 5.24 6.19
CA ASN A 261 -13.49 4.89 6.03
C ASN A 261 -12.79 5.67 4.89
N PHE A 262 -13.46 6.63 4.27
CA PHE A 262 -12.95 7.38 3.13
C PHE A 262 -11.57 7.97 3.38
N PHE A 263 -11.36 8.72 4.46
CA PHE A 263 -10.08 9.37 4.75
C PHE A 263 -8.95 8.38 5.10
N ILE A 264 -9.29 7.12 5.37
CA ILE A 264 -8.31 6.04 5.56
C ILE A 264 -7.90 5.43 4.21
N ARG A 265 -8.86 5.25 3.29
CA ARG A 265 -8.71 4.47 2.05
C ARG A 265 -8.57 5.31 0.78
N ALA A 266 -8.88 6.60 0.82
CA ALA A 266 -8.81 7.49 -0.34
C ALA A 266 -7.42 7.49 -1.00
N GLY A 267 -7.41 7.59 -2.34
CA GLY A 267 -6.21 7.48 -3.16
C GLY A 267 -5.89 6.05 -3.61
N GLY A 268 -6.54 5.03 -3.03
CA GLY A 268 -6.38 3.63 -3.43
C GLY A 268 -5.06 3.00 -2.99
N TRP A 269 -4.75 1.82 -3.56
CA TRP A 269 -3.53 1.09 -3.27
C TRP A 269 -2.27 1.87 -3.63
N ASN A 270 -1.24 1.76 -2.81
CA ASN A 270 0.04 2.45 -2.98
C ASN A 270 -0.08 3.99 -3.07
N CYS A 271 -1.10 4.57 -2.43
CA CYS A 271 -1.25 6.02 -2.33
C CYS A 271 -0.25 6.58 -1.31
N ARG A 272 0.53 7.58 -1.75
CA ARG A 272 1.57 8.24 -0.92
C ARG A 272 1.12 9.59 -0.37
N HIS A 273 -0.10 10.01 -0.68
CA HIS A 273 -0.65 11.28 -0.20
C HIS A 273 -1.02 11.21 1.27
N SER A 274 -0.83 12.31 1.96
CA SER A 274 -1.22 12.47 3.35
C SER A 274 -2.56 13.17 3.44
N ILE A 275 -3.44 12.66 4.30
CA ILE A 275 -4.72 13.27 4.61
C ILE A 275 -4.70 13.54 6.10
N HIS A 276 -4.85 14.80 6.50
CA HIS A 276 -4.88 15.14 7.91
C HIS A 276 -5.97 16.15 8.22
N PRO A 277 -6.58 16.07 9.40
CA PRO A 277 -7.58 17.02 9.84
C PRO A 277 -6.94 18.38 10.13
N VAL A 278 -7.70 19.42 9.87
CA VAL A 278 -7.29 20.79 10.14
C VAL A 278 -8.41 21.51 10.91
N ALA A 279 -8.01 22.44 11.77
CA ALA A 279 -8.99 23.29 12.43
C ALA A 279 -9.69 24.18 11.38
N GLU A 280 -10.99 24.39 11.52
CA GLU A 280 -11.78 25.22 10.59
C GLU A 280 -11.15 26.59 10.31
N ARG A 281 -10.57 27.22 11.35
CA ARG A 281 -9.87 28.52 11.23
C ARG A 281 -8.66 28.50 10.32
N GLN A 282 -8.09 27.32 10.03
CA GLN A 282 -6.93 27.13 9.14
C GLN A 282 -7.37 26.97 7.68
N VAL A 283 -8.66 26.73 7.44
CA VAL A 283 -9.21 26.64 6.09
C VAL A 283 -9.46 28.06 5.57
N PRO A 284 -9.00 28.43 4.36
CA PRO A 284 -9.28 29.72 3.77
C PRO A 284 -10.77 30.06 3.75
N LYS A 285 -11.09 31.33 4.05
CA LYS A 285 -12.48 31.76 4.20
C LYS A 285 -13.33 31.50 2.95
N ASN A 286 -12.79 31.82 1.77
CA ASN A 286 -13.47 31.57 0.51
C ASN A 286 -13.84 30.09 0.32
N ILE A 287 -12.93 29.15 0.65
CA ILE A 287 -13.19 27.71 0.55
C ILE A 287 -14.31 27.29 1.53
N ARG A 288 -14.31 27.83 2.76
CA ARG A 288 -15.38 27.55 3.72
C ARG A 288 -16.73 28.07 3.22
N ASP A 289 -16.76 29.31 2.74
CA ASP A 289 -17.98 29.95 2.23
C ASP A 289 -18.56 29.14 1.05
N ASP A 290 -17.70 28.71 0.11
CA ASP A 290 -18.08 27.87 -1.03
C ASP A 290 -18.70 26.54 -0.56
N VAL A 291 -18.08 25.86 0.38
CA VAL A 291 -18.60 24.59 0.92
C VAL A 291 -19.91 24.80 1.68
N TYR A 292 -20.01 25.85 2.52
CA TYR A 292 -21.22 26.13 3.31
C TYR A 292 -22.42 26.51 2.46
N ALA A 293 -22.20 27.01 1.25
CA ALA A 293 -23.25 27.29 0.30
C ALA A 293 -23.87 26.03 -0.33
N THR A 294 -23.14 24.88 -0.31
CA THR A 294 -23.58 23.63 -0.95
C THR A 294 -24.82 22.99 -0.28
N ALA A 295 -25.55 22.21 -1.06
CA ALA A 295 -26.67 21.43 -0.56
C ALA A 295 -26.21 20.32 0.39
N GLU A 296 -25.05 19.70 0.07
CA GLU A 296 -24.42 18.66 0.86
C GLU A 296 -24.06 19.14 2.26
N TYR A 297 -23.46 20.33 2.38
CA TYR A 297 -23.17 20.91 3.69
C TYR A 297 -24.44 21.23 4.48
N LYS A 298 -25.44 21.86 3.84
CA LYS A 298 -26.73 22.20 4.51
C LYS A 298 -27.43 20.95 5.03
N ALA A 299 -27.43 19.87 4.27
CA ALA A 299 -27.97 18.58 4.69
C ALA A 299 -27.20 17.99 5.87
N TRP A 300 -25.87 18.00 5.79
CA TRP A 300 -24.99 17.53 6.86
C TRP A 300 -25.16 18.38 8.14
N ALA A 301 -25.16 19.71 8.03
CA ALA A 301 -25.33 20.62 9.17
C ALA A 301 -26.64 20.36 9.90
N LYS A 302 -27.76 20.25 9.15
CA LYS A 302 -29.08 19.91 9.71
C LYS A 302 -29.05 18.56 10.44
N ALA A 303 -28.39 17.52 9.86
CA ALA A 303 -28.31 16.20 10.46
C ALA A 303 -27.45 16.18 11.74
N ASN A 304 -26.51 17.13 11.90
CA ASN A 304 -25.56 17.22 13.02
C ASN A 304 -25.91 18.40 13.99
N GLY A 305 -27.07 19.03 13.86
CA GLY A 305 -27.52 20.09 14.75
C GLY A 305 -26.66 21.37 14.69
N LYS A 306 -26.11 21.68 13.52
CA LYS A 306 -25.25 22.87 13.28
C LYS A 306 -25.92 23.85 12.33
#